data_58dc484f32fcee6838ce989f5f010158
#
_entry.id   58dc484f32fcee6838ce989f5f010158
#
_cell.length_a   1.000
_cell.length_b   1.000
_cell.length_c   1.000
_cell.angle_alpha   90.00
_cell.angle_beta   90.00
_cell.angle_gamma   90.00
#
_symmetry.space_group_name_H-M   'P 1'
#
loop_
_entity.id
_entity.type
_entity.pdbx_description
1 polymer ?
#
loop_
_entity_poly.entity_id
_entity_poly.type
_entity_poly.pdbx_seq_one_letter_code
_entity_poly.pdbx_strand_id
1 'polypeptide(L)'
;MTILPFLRGRGFARPLAQACPGADTHTDAPQPIPRELSVIRLPADHYLHRDAPTEWWWHIGTLKAGDRVFGFEINAASFQGRGFGFSQIMLTDVAAKKHYQRTTTFTPPAGYDPATWAEHDVNRDWRVRLGDPNSRLTAIKVTNPGSGYDPLATTVTVTGGGGSQAIAWPLVDPTTGAILSIQLTNPGRGYTSPPHIVITGKGSGATAEAVHTFITMDAAWGDPTQNMAVVSKLTDDATDTEVVFDLTLSQKGAPFVVWGTGVTQILPPASGSHLQTGNYYYSLTNVAASGTITIDGEIFEVTGKTWMDHEYGFFGTAQNPVKWILQNAQLDNGWSLSNHYVLAGGNKRPNPGEPVPCEVTLQDPEGQMYVVPGVMTAERPWTSPASGVVYYLDYQLDIAGFDAVLNFKALLADQEFPLPTGSIYEGIASAEGSFQGKPASGTGWIEQAL
;
A
#
# COMPACT_ATOMS: atom_id res chain seq x y z
N MET A 1 -0.41 0.93 -57.02
CA MET A 1 0.40 1.04 -55.82
C MET A 1 -0.33 2.01 -54.92
N THR A 2 -1.27 1.50 -54.12
CA THR A 2 -2.27 2.28 -53.36
C THR A 2 -1.73 2.48 -51.95
N ILE A 3 -1.50 3.69 -51.55
CA ILE A 3 -1.01 4.08 -50.25
C ILE A 3 -2.22 4.14 -49.30
N LEU A 4 -2.27 3.25 -48.31
CA LEU A 4 -3.22 3.28 -47.20
C LEU A 4 -2.91 4.49 -46.30
N PRO A 5 -3.92 5.25 -45.85
CA PRO A 5 -3.67 6.34 -44.92
C PRO A 5 -3.42 5.79 -43.50
N PHE A 6 -2.33 6.22 -42.91
CA PHE A 6 -2.02 6.04 -41.48
C PHE A 6 -3.17 6.63 -40.64
N LEU A 7 -3.85 5.78 -39.89
CA LEU A 7 -4.69 6.19 -38.79
C LEU A 7 -3.79 6.79 -37.72
N ARG A 8 -3.82 8.11 -37.64
CA ARG A 8 -3.26 8.86 -36.51
C ARG A 8 -4.07 8.48 -35.28
N GLY A 9 -3.45 7.70 -34.40
CA GLY A 9 -3.96 7.48 -33.04
C GLY A 9 -4.09 8.83 -32.37
N ARG A 10 -5.30 9.28 -32.12
CA ARG A 10 -5.57 10.38 -31.19
C ARG A 10 -5.31 9.84 -29.79
N GLY A 11 -4.11 10.10 -29.26
CA GLY A 11 -3.84 9.98 -27.85
C GLY A 11 -4.77 10.94 -27.12
N PHE A 12 -5.71 10.41 -26.39
CA PHE A 12 -6.54 11.19 -25.47
C PHE A 12 -5.73 11.47 -24.20
N ALA A 13 -4.82 12.44 -24.29
CA ALA A 13 -4.45 13.19 -23.10
C ALA A 13 -5.66 14.07 -22.76
N ARG A 14 -6.55 13.62 -21.89
CA ARG A 14 -7.48 14.52 -21.22
C ARG A 14 -6.73 15.21 -20.10
N PRO A 15 -6.67 16.56 -20.06
CA PRO A 15 -6.27 17.26 -18.86
C PRO A 15 -7.26 16.91 -17.77
N LEU A 16 -6.75 16.64 -16.57
CA LEU A 16 -7.54 16.50 -15.35
C LEU A 16 -8.58 17.62 -15.30
N ALA A 17 -9.84 17.24 -15.33
CA ALA A 17 -11.06 17.99 -15.09
C ALA A 17 -11.02 19.50 -15.39
N GLN A 18 -11.32 19.90 -16.63
CA GLN A 18 -12.03 21.16 -16.84
C GLN A 18 -13.53 20.90 -16.65
N ALA A 19 -14.11 21.54 -15.65
CA ALA A 19 -15.54 21.55 -15.44
C ALA A 19 -16.26 22.00 -16.73
N CYS A 20 -17.08 21.12 -17.29
CA CYS A 20 -18.02 21.46 -18.33
C CYS A 20 -19.19 22.24 -17.72
N PRO A 21 -19.46 23.47 -18.13
CA PRO A 21 -20.71 24.12 -17.78
C PRO A 21 -21.82 23.58 -18.71
N GLY A 22 -22.87 23.04 -18.12
CA GLY A 22 -24.11 22.62 -18.76
C GLY A 22 -24.20 21.12 -18.98
N ALA A 23 -24.69 20.43 -17.95
CA ALA A 23 -25.11 19.04 -18.07
C ALA A 23 -26.45 19.01 -18.84
N ASP A 24 -26.41 18.66 -20.11
CA ASP A 24 -27.60 18.14 -20.79
C ASP A 24 -27.97 16.80 -20.14
N THR A 25 -29.18 16.72 -19.62
CA THR A 25 -29.74 15.57 -18.91
C THR A 25 -30.18 14.45 -19.90
N HIS A 26 -29.33 14.07 -20.83
CA HIS A 26 -29.48 12.80 -21.55
C HIS A 26 -28.61 11.76 -20.86
N THR A 27 -29.19 11.03 -19.93
CA THR A 27 -28.59 9.89 -19.27
C THR A 27 -28.69 8.66 -20.17
N ASP A 28 -27.83 8.58 -21.17
CA ASP A 28 -27.53 7.29 -21.74
C ASP A 28 -26.89 6.42 -20.65
N ALA A 29 -27.32 5.16 -20.52
CA ALA A 29 -26.75 4.24 -19.55
C ALA A 29 -25.21 4.13 -19.76
N PRO A 30 -24.41 4.11 -18.67
CA PRO A 30 -22.97 4.00 -18.79
C PRO A 30 -22.58 2.82 -19.70
N GLN A 31 -21.65 3.07 -20.60
CA GLN A 31 -21.15 2.06 -21.52
C GLN A 31 -19.87 1.43 -20.96
N PRO A 32 -19.69 0.12 -21.05
CA PRO A 32 -18.46 -0.53 -20.64
C PRO A 32 -17.29 -0.09 -21.50
N ILE A 33 -16.12 0.04 -20.86
CA ILE A 33 -14.87 0.31 -21.55
C ILE A 33 -14.42 -0.95 -22.31
N PRO A 34 -14.14 -0.88 -23.61
CA PRO A 34 -13.61 -2.02 -24.35
C PRO A 34 -12.30 -2.54 -23.75
N ARG A 35 -12.23 -3.85 -23.49
CA ARG A 35 -11.03 -4.47 -22.85
C ARG A 35 -9.74 -4.29 -23.64
N GLU A 36 -9.83 -4.17 -24.96
CA GLU A 36 -8.69 -3.93 -25.85
C GLU A 36 -8.03 -2.56 -25.65
N LEU A 37 -8.69 -1.63 -24.97
CA LEU A 37 -8.11 -0.32 -24.60
C LEU A 37 -7.19 -0.40 -23.38
N SER A 38 -7.23 -1.50 -22.62
CA SER A 38 -6.29 -1.71 -21.52
C SER A 38 -4.86 -1.82 -22.04
N VAL A 39 -3.96 -1.11 -21.39
CA VAL A 39 -2.51 -1.27 -21.62
C VAL A 39 -1.89 -2.34 -20.75
N ILE A 40 -2.60 -2.79 -19.71
CA ILE A 40 -2.14 -3.82 -18.77
C ILE A 40 -2.21 -5.20 -19.43
N ARG A 41 -1.14 -5.97 -19.31
CA ARG A 41 -0.98 -7.31 -19.88
C ARG A 41 -0.57 -8.30 -18.81
N LEU A 42 -1.55 -8.94 -18.17
CA LEU A 42 -1.28 -9.97 -17.17
C LEU A 42 -1.00 -11.33 -17.86
N PRO A 43 -0.10 -12.16 -17.29
CA PRO A 43 0.63 -11.96 -16.03
C PRO A 43 1.90 -11.10 -16.15
N ALA A 44 2.31 -10.68 -17.34
CA ALA A 44 3.58 -9.99 -17.55
C ALA A 44 3.74 -8.72 -16.68
N ASP A 45 2.70 -7.89 -16.62
CA ASP A 45 2.72 -6.64 -15.85
C ASP A 45 2.47 -6.86 -14.34
N HIS A 46 2.46 -8.12 -13.89
CA HIS A 46 2.47 -8.42 -12.46
C HIS A 46 3.89 -8.51 -11.89
N TYR A 47 4.87 -8.67 -12.76
CA TYR A 47 6.27 -8.77 -12.39
C TYR A 47 6.93 -7.39 -12.29
N LEU A 48 8.12 -7.38 -11.70
CA LEU A 48 8.91 -6.16 -11.50
C LEU A 48 9.24 -5.45 -12.81
N HIS A 49 9.00 -4.14 -12.83
CA HIS A 49 9.38 -3.21 -13.89
C HIS A 49 10.66 -2.46 -13.49
N ARG A 50 11.83 -2.99 -13.88
CA ARG A 50 13.15 -2.47 -13.47
C ARG A 50 13.38 -0.99 -13.78
N ASP A 51 12.75 -0.47 -14.85
CA ASP A 51 12.90 0.92 -15.27
C ASP A 51 11.84 1.84 -14.63
N ALA A 52 10.92 1.31 -13.84
CA ALA A 52 9.92 2.12 -13.15
C ALA A 52 10.58 2.90 -12.00
N PRO A 53 10.43 4.23 -11.94
CA PRO A 53 10.98 5.02 -10.84
C PRO A 53 10.27 4.74 -9.51
N THR A 54 9.04 4.26 -9.56
CA THR A 54 8.27 3.76 -8.41
C THR A 54 7.50 2.53 -8.80
N GLU A 55 7.34 1.59 -7.87
CA GLU A 55 6.54 0.39 -8.04
C GLU A 55 6.15 -0.18 -6.69
N TRP A 56 4.89 -0.64 -6.54
CA TRP A 56 4.44 -1.30 -5.33
C TRP A 56 3.38 -2.36 -5.58
N TRP A 57 3.35 -3.33 -4.67
CA TRP A 57 2.30 -4.32 -4.49
C TRP A 57 1.67 -4.07 -3.12
N TRP A 58 0.38 -3.83 -3.10
CA TRP A 58 -0.34 -3.35 -1.92
C TRP A 58 -1.55 -4.21 -1.65
N HIS A 59 -1.47 -5.08 -0.64
CA HIS A 59 -2.60 -5.90 -0.22
C HIS A 59 -3.34 -5.24 0.92
N ILE A 60 -4.63 -5.03 0.75
CA ILE A 60 -5.54 -4.48 1.75
C ILE A 60 -6.81 -5.32 1.84
N GLY A 61 -7.57 -5.17 2.89
CA GLY A 61 -8.92 -5.72 2.93
C GLY A 61 -9.43 -6.09 4.30
N THR A 62 -10.53 -6.82 4.24
CA THR A 62 -11.29 -7.24 5.42
C THR A 62 -11.16 -8.74 5.61
N LEU A 63 -10.72 -9.15 6.80
CA LEU A 63 -10.66 -10.54 7.26
C LEU A 63 -11.62 -10.74 8.43
N LYS A 64 -12.15 -11.95 8.56
CA LYS A 64 -13.10 -12.32 9.62
C LYS A 64 -12.69 -13.62 10.29
N ALA A 65 -12.74 -13.64 11.62
CA ALA A 65 -12.68 -14.84 12.46
C ALA A 65 -13.99 -14.93 13.24
N GLY A 66 -14.95 -15.68 12.73
CA GLY A 66 -16.34 -15.62 13.23
C GLY A 66 -16.90 -14.21 13.09
N ASP A 67 -17.35 -13.63 14.20
CA ASP A 67 -17.89 -12.26 14.24
C ASP A 67 -16.82 -11.16 14.39
N ARG A 68 -15.56 -11.55 14.65
CA ARG A 68 -14.45 -10.60 14.78
C ARG A 68 -13.97 -10.14 13.41
N VAL A 69 -13.88 -8.84 13.24
CA VAL A 69 -13.51 -8.19 11.96
C VAL A 69 -12.16 -7.53 12.10
N PHE A 70 -11.30 -7.78 11.11
CA PHE A 70 -9.99 -7.19 10.99
C PHE A 70 -9.85 -6.46 9.66
N GLY A 71 -9.24 -5.28 9.69
CA GLY A 71 -8.65 -4.64 8.51
C GLY A 71 -7.17 -4.95 8.46
N PHE A 72 -6.62 -5.20 7.29
CA PHE A 72 -5.19 -5.40 7.15
C PHE A 72 -4.64 -4.70 5.92
N GLU A 73 -3.39 -4.35 6.03
CA GLU A 73 -2.56 -3.93 4.91
C GLU A 73 -1.20 -4.60 5.01
N ILE A 74 -0.70 -5.04 3.87
CA ILE A 74 0.65 -5.55 3.71
C ILE A 74 1.14 -5.05 2.36
N ASN A 75 2.17 -4.22 2.35
CA ASN A 75 2.71 -3.70 1.12
C ASN A 75 4.23 -3.87 0.98
N ALA A 76 4.67 -3.83 -0.26
CA ALA A 76 6.06 -3.73 -0.64
C ALA A 76 6.20 -2.66 -1.71
N ALA A 77 6.97 -1.61 -1.42
CA ALA A 77 7.13 -0.46 -2.29
C ALA A 77 8.59 -0.15 -2.56
N SER A 78 8.92 0.05 -3.84
CA SER A 78 10.21 0.51 -4.32
C SER A 78 10.09 1.93 -4.88
N PHE A 79 10.84 2.85 -4.35
CA PHE A 79 10.98 4.22 -4.83
C PHE A 79 12.40 4.43 -5.36
N GLN A 80 12.77 3.67 -6.37
CA GLN A 80 14.12 3.69 -6.97
C GLN A 80 14.54 5.09 -7.39
N GLY A 81 13.64 5.85 -8.00
CA GLY A 81 13.90 7.23 -8.41
C GLY A 81 14.21 8.17 -7.24
N ARG A 82 13.95 7.75 -6.01
CA ARG A 82 14.23 8.48 -4.77
C ARG A 82 15.28 7.80 -3.89
N GLY A 83 15.77 6.64 -4.28
CA GLY A 83 16.83 5.89 -3.60
C GLY A 83 16.41 5.19 -2.31
N PHE A 84 15.12 4.87 -2.14
CA PHE A 84 14.62 4.11 -0.99
C PHE A 84 13.46 3.19 -1.36
N GLY A 85 13.11 2.31 -0.46
CA GLY A 85 11.89 1.54 -0.47
C GLY A 85 11.32 1.41 0.94
N PHE A 86 10.10 0.94 1.05
CA PHE A 86 9.47 0.70 2.34
C PHE A 86 8.49 -0.47 2.28
N SER A 87 8.20 -1.01 3.43
CA SER A 87 7.09 -1.90 3.70
C SER A 87 6.24 -1.29 4.81
N GLN A 88 4.95 -1.37 4.64
CA GLN A 88 3.98 -1.08 5.68
C GLN A 88 3.16 -2.33 5.93
N ILE A 89 3.02 -2.65 7.18
CA ILE A 89 2.23 -3.79 7.62
C ILE A 89 1.36 -3.28 8.74
N MET A 90 0.06 -3.49 8.63
CA MET A 90 -0.86 -3.12 9.67
C MET A 90 -1.97 -4.14 9.88
N LEU A 91 -2.50 -4.14 11.08
CA LEU A 91 -3.73 -4.82 11.47
C LEU A 91 -4.60 -3.89 12.29
N THR A 92 -5.83 -3.67 11.84
CA THR A 92 -6.89 -3.01 12.60
C THR A 92 -7.83 -4.06 13.15
N ASP A 93 -7.85 -4.25 14.46
CA ASP A 93 -8.82 -5.08 15.17
C ASP A 93 -10.00 -4.22 15.58
N VAL A 94 -11.09 -4.33 14.82
CA VAL A 94 -12.28 -3.48 15.00
C VAL A 94 -12.94 -3.76 16.36
N ALA A 95 -13.01 -5.02 16.79
CA ALA A 95 -13.63 -5.41 18.06
C ALA A 95 -12.84 -4.92 19.26
N ALA A 96 -11.52 -5.05 19.24
CA ALA A 96 -10.65 -4.56 20.29
C ALA A 96 -10.40 -3.05 20.24
N LYS A 97 -10.80 -2.37 19.15
CA LYS A 97 -10.51 -0.95 18.87
C LYS A 97 -9.02 -0.66 18.91
N LYS A 98 -8.23 -1.52 18.30
CA LYS A 98 -6.76 -1.42 18.24
C LYS A 98 -6.29 -1.39 16.80
N HIS A 99 -5.25 -0.61 16.58
CA HIS A 99 -4.53 -0.54 15.33
C HIS A 99 -3.07 -0.82 15.62
N TYR A 100 -2.50 -1.84 14.99
CA TYR A 100 -1.11 -2.24 15.08
C TYR A 100 -0.45 -1.93 13.76
N GLN A 101 0.73 -1.33 13.77
CA GLN A 101 1.38 -0.94 12.54
C GLN A 101 2.92 -0.94 12.66
N ARG A 102 3.56 -1.17 11.53
CA ARG A 102 4.99 -1.04 11.37
C ARG A 102 5.32 -0.55 9.96
N THR A 103 6.04 0.57 9.89
CA THR A 103 6.69 1.00 8.64
C THR A 103 8.18 0.67 8.71
N THR A 104 8.70 -0.03 7.72
CA THR A 104 10.12 -0.34 7.59
C THR A 104 10.65 0.32 6.33
N THR A 105 11.65 1.18 6.47
CA THR A 105 12.28 1.88 5.35
C THR A 105 13.64 1.28 5.04
N PHE A 106 13.94 1.13 3.76
CA PHE A 106 15.22 0.64 3.26
C PHE A 106 15.92 1.73 2.47
N THR A 107 17.13 2.07 2.91
CA THR A 107 18.05 2.88 2.11
C THR A 107 19.15 1.94 1.64
N PRO A 108 19.18 1.56 0.38
CA PRO A 108 20.18 0.62 -0.11
C PRO A 108 21.57 1.25 -0.10
N PRO A 109 22.62 0.46 0.19
CA PRO A 109 23.99 0.92 0.02
C PRO A 109 24.30 1.31 -1.43
N ALA A 110 25.32 2.12 -1.64
CA ALA A 110 25.75 2.50 -2.98
C ALA A 110 26.03 1.25 -3.85
N GLY A 111 25.47 1.24 -5.05
CA GLY A 111 25.58 0.12 -5.99
C GLY A 111 24.63 -1.05 -5.73
N TYR A 112 23.79 -0.96 -4.73
CA TYR A 112 22.71 -1.92 -4.51
C TYR A 112 21.51 -1.57 -5.40
N ASP A 113 20.97 -2.56 -6.08
CA ASP A 113 19.77 -2.42 -6.87
C ASP A 113 18.54 -2.65 -5.97
N PRO A 114 17.74 -1.61 -5.63
CA PRO A 114 16.53 -1.79 -4.83
C PRO A 114 15.51 -2.75 -5.47
N ALA A 115 15.58 -2.91 -6.77
CA ALA A 115 14.71 -3.83 -7.51
C ALA A 115 14.99 -5.31 -7.20
N THR A 116 16.07 -5.63 -6.52
CA THR A 116 16.34 -7.02 -6.08
C THR A 116 15.38 -7.54 -5.02
N TRP A 117 14.53 -6.71 -4.47
CA TRP A 117 13.47 -7.17 -3.56
C TRP A 117 12.33 -7.88 -4.27
N ALA A 118 12.08 -7.51 -5.51
CA ALA A 118 11.06 -8.14 -6.32
C ALA A 118 11.76 -9.07 -7.31
N GLU A 119 11.52 -10.34 -7.13
CA GLU A 119 12.11 -11.40 -7.93
C GLU A 119 11.01 -12.20 -8.59
N HIS A 120 11.25 -12.68 -9.78
CA HIS A 120 10.41 -13.72 -10.37
C HIS A 120 11.29 -14.76 -11.10
N ASP A 121 10.88 -15.99 -11.01
CA ASP A 121 11.38 -17.03 -11.86
C ASP A 121 10.46 -17.11 -13.10
N VAL A 122 10.98 -16.71 -14.24
CA VAL A 122 10.23 -16.69 -15.52
C VAL A 122 9.61 -18.05 -15.89
N ASN A 123 10.04 -19.11 -15.22
CA ASN A 123 9.55 -20.46 -15.48
C ASN A 123 8.49 -20.92 -14.46
N ARG A 124 8.39 -20.28 -13.29
CA ARG A 124 7.64 -20.85 -12.17
C ARG A 124 6.88 -19.88 -11.30
N ASP A 125 7.57 -18.91 -10.69
CA ASP A 125 7.08 -18.12 -9.59
C ASP A 125 7.30 -16.64 -9.83
N TRP A 126 6.45 -15.88 -9.20
CA TRP A 126 6.65 -14.50 -8.91
C TRP A 126 6.79 -14.35 -7.39
N ARG A 127 7.71 -13.49 -6.96
CA ARG A 127 7.96 -13.27 -5.54
C ARG A 127 8.41 -11.85 -5.28
N VAL A 128 7.75 -11.20 -4.32
CA VAL A 128 8.18 -9.92 -3.76
C VAL A 128 8.59 -10.13 -2.31
N ARG A 129 9.76 -9.65 -1.95
CA ARG A 129 10.29 -9.75 -0.60
C ARG A 129 10.81 -8.40 -0.16
N LEU A 130 10.22 -7.85 0.87
CA LEU A 130 10.67 -6.62 1.48
C LEU A 130 10.82 -6.81 2.98
N GLY A 131 11.92 -6.28 3.55
CA GLY A 131 12.33 -6.69 4.88
C GLY A 131 12.90 -8.10 4.90
N ASP A 132 13.17 -8.62 3.76
CA ASP A 132 13.86 -9.83 3.34
C ASP A 132 13.70 -11.08 4.22
N PRO A 133 13.01 -12.14 3.75
CA PRO A 133 13.05 -13.47 4.36
C PRO A 133 14.46 -14.11 4.29
N ASN A 134 15.38 -13.61 3.44
CA ASN A 134 16.81 -13.87 3.60
C ASN A 134 17.42 -12.98 4.69
N SER A 135 16.55 -12.29 5.43
CA SER A 135 16.76 -11.82 6.79
C SER A 135 17.89 -10.81 6.94
N ARG A 136 17.61 -9.60 6.51
CA ARG A 136 18.37 -8.46 6.99
C ARG A 136 17.71 -7.93 8.26
N LEU A 137 18.51 -7.32 9.09
CA LEU A 137 17.98 -6.56 10.21
C LEU A 137 17.33 -5.28 9.68
N THR A 138 16.23 -4.90 10.28
CA THR A 138 15.54 -3.65 9.94
C THR A 138 15.83 -2.56 10.95
N ALA A 139 16.09 -2.94 12.21
CA ALA A 139 16.47 -2.03 13.28
C ALA A 139 17.17 -2.79 14.41
N ILE A 140 17.76 -2.05 15.35
CA ILE A 140 18.18 -2.53 16.66
C ILE A 140 17.51 -1.63 17.69
N LYS A 141 16.61 -2.20 18.50
CA LYS A 141 15.87 -1.48 19.54
C LYS A 141 16.64 -1.58 20.85
N VAL A 142 16.94 -0.44 21.46
CA VAL A 142 17.48 -0.39 22.82
C VAL A 142 16.33 -0.72 23.79
N THR A 143 16.45 -1.82 24.53
CA THR A 143 15.45 -2.25 25.54
C THR A 143 15.77 -1.76 26.93
N ASN A 144 17.07 -1.49 27.20
CA ASN A 144 17.54 -0.80 28.38
C ASN A 144 18.73 0.09 28.00
N PRO A 145 18.71 1.39 28.28
CA PRO A 145 19.79 2.29 27.90
C PRO A 145 21.08 2.08 28.70
N GLY A 146 21.03 1.48 29.87
CA GLY A 146 22.17 1.37 30.75
C GLY A 146 22.77 2.72 31.19
N SER A 147 24.02 2.72 31.68
CA SER A 147 24.73 3.94 32.01
C SER A 147 26.26 3.75 32.04
N GLY A 148 27.01 4.86 32.02
CA GLY A 148 28.45 4.84 32.13
C GLY A 148 29.23 4.37 30.91
N TYR A 149 28.56 4.24 29.75
CA TYR A 149 29.22 3.94 28.49
C TYR A 149 29.98 5.15 27.95
N ASP A 150 31.11 4.86 27.32
CA ASP A 150 31.94 5.87 26.67
C ASP A 150 31.54 6.03 25.20
N PRO A 151 31.15 7.24 24.74
CA PRO A 151 30.76 7.46 23.35
C PRO A 151 31.81 7.07 22.30
N LEU A 152 33.08 7.10 22.66
CA LEU A 152 34.20 6.79 21.74
C LEU A 152 34.70 5.35 21.82
N ALA A 153 34.39 4.65 22.92
CA ALA A 153 34.92 3.30 23.16
C ALA A 153 33.85 2.20 23.24
N THR A 154 32.59 2.57 23.19
CA THR A 154 31.49 1.59 23.19
C THR A 154 31.28 1.01 21.77
N THR A 155 31.19 -0.30 21.69
CA THR A 155 30.95 -1.02 20.44
C THR A 155 29.70 -1.87 20.52
N VAL A 156 29.07 -2.08 19.37
CA VAL A 156 27.95 -3.02 19.21
C VAL A 156 28.34 -4.11 18.22
N THR A 157 28.14 -5.35 18.63
CA THR A 157 28.39 -6.50 17.78
C THR A 157 27.10 -7.30 17.63
N VAL A 158 26.78 -7.70 16.40
CA VAL A 158 25.64 -8.56 16.07
C VAL A 158 26.14 -9.97 15.87
N THR A 159 25.63 -10.94 16.65
CA THR A 159 26.14 -12.32 16.66
C THR A 159 25.00 -13.33 16.61
N GLY A 160 25.26 -14.49 16.01
CA GLY A 160 24.26 -15.58 15.92
C GLY A 160 23.17 -15.32 14.87
N GLY A 161 22.01 -15.90 15.07
CA GLY A 161 20.88 -15.80 14.16
C GLY A 161 21.06 -16.46 12.80
N GLY A 162 22.19 -17.13 12.52
CA GLY A 162 22.49 -17.78 11.24
C GLY A 162 23.03 -16.84 10.14
N GLY A 163 22.92 -15.52 10.33
CA GLY A 163 23.34 -14.50 9.38
C GLY A 163 24.73 -13.90 9.65
N SER A 164 25.10 -12.91 8.84
CA SER A 164 26.38 -12.25 8.93
C SER A 164 26.37 -10.82 8.37
N GLN A 165 27.47 -10.07 8.59
CA GLN A 165 27.76 -8.77 8.02
C GLN A 165 26.91 -7.59 8.53
N ALA A 166 26.07 -7.76 9.54
CA ALA A 166 25.44 -6.62 10.16
C ALA A 166 26.47 -5.74 10.89
N ILE A 167 26.37 -4.42 10.70
CA ILE A 167 27.24 -3.43 11.34
C ILE A 167 26.33 -2.38 11.99
N ALA A 168 26.57 -2.12 13.26
CA ALA A 168 25.80 -1.18 14.04
C ALA A 168 26.68 -0.32 14.93
N TRP A 169 26.22 0.91 15.24
CA TRP A 169 26.92 1.89 16.04
C TRP A 169 26.00 2.45 17.13
N PRO A 170 26.45 2.50 18.39
CA PRO A 170 25.68 3.09 19.47
C PRO A 170 25.79 4.62 19.43
N LEU A 171 24.67 5.31 19.64
CA LEU A 171 24.65 6.71 20.04
C LEU A 171 24.57 6.77 21.55
N VAL A 172 25.62 7.27 22.20
CA VAL A 172 25.74 7.33 23.66
C VAL A 172 25.60 8.75 24.11
N ASP A 173 24.80 9.00 25.14
CA ASP A 173 24.74 10.30 25.83
C ASP A 173 26.07 10.59 26.52
N PRO A 174 26.79 11.68 26.18
CA PRO A 174 28.10 11.97 26.72
C PRO A 174 28.08 12.34 28.22
N THR A 175 26.93 12.67 28.79
CA THR A 175 26.78 13.08 30.19
C THR A 175 26.47 11.90 31.10
N THR A 176 25.55 11.05 30.69
CA THR A 176 25.07 9.93 31.50
C THR A 176 25.72 8.60 31.13
N GLY A 177 26.24 8.51 29.91
CA GLY A 177 26.72 7.28 29.33
C GLY A 177 25.56 6.31 28.99
N ALA A 178 24.34 6.80 28.85
CA ALA A 178 23.19 5.99 28.42
C ALA A 178 23.23 5.78 26.90
N ILE A 179 22.85 4.61 26.43
CA ILE A 179 22.72 4.32 25.00
C ILE A 179 21.36 4.82 24.53
N LEU A 180 21.34 5.93 23.78
CA LEU A 180 20.14 6.57 23.29
C LEU A 180 19.51 5.80 22.13
N SER A 181 20.36 5.28 21.24
CA SER A 181 19.94 4.47 20.09
C SER A 181 21.10 3.65 19.54
N ILE A 182 20.78 2.65 18.72
CA ILE A 182 21.77 1.89 17.97
C ILE A 182 21.43 2.00 16.49
N GLN A 183 22.31 2.63 15.73
CA GLN A 183 22.15 2.82 14.30
C GLN A 183 22.69 1.62 13.53
N LEU A 184 21.86 1.02 12.71
CA LEU A 184 22.22 -0.07 11.83
C LEU A 184 22.74 0.51 10.50
N THR A 185 24.06 0.40 10.27
CA THR A 185 24.71 0.96 9.07
C THR A 185 24.88 -0.09 7.96
N ASN A 186 24.87 -1.36 8.32
CA ASN A 186 24.74 -2.48 7.40
C ASN A 186 23.74 -3.49 7.99
N PRO A 187 22.65 -3.80 7.29
CA PRO A 187 21.63 -4.70 7.80
C PRO A 187 22.07 -6.17 7.86
N GLY A 188 23.23 -6.52 7.28
CA GLY A 188 23.65 -7.91 7.18
C GLY A 188 22.80 -8.73 6.21
N ARG A 189 22.92 -10.04 6.28
CA ARG A 189 22.17 -10.98 5.44
C ARG A 189 22.15 -12.39 6.01
N GLY A 190 21.16 -13.18 5.58
CA GLY A 190 21.09 -14.62 5.85
C GLY A 190 20.67 -14.97 7.28
N TYR A 191 20.07 -14.06 8.04
CA TYR A 191 19.57 -14.36 9.37
C TYR A 191 18.31 -15.23 9.29
N THR A 192 18.28 -16.34 9.96
CA THR A 192 17.14 -17.27 10.06
C THR A 192 16.40 -17.17 11.40
N SER A 193 16.95 -16.38 12.33
CA SER A 193 16.36 -16.02 13.62
C SER A 193 16.96 -14.71 14.11
N PRO A 194 16.33 -14.01 15.07
CA PRO A 194 16.91 -12.79 15.62
C PRO A 194 18.31 -13.03 16.18
N PRO A 195 19.33 -12.26 15.72
CA PRO A 195 20.66 -12.35 16.30
C PRO A 195 20.73 -11.70 17.68
N HIS A 196 21.75 -12.02 18.42
CA HIS A 196 22.06 -11.37 19.70
C HIS A 196 22.81 -10.07 19.47
N ILE A 197 22.39 -9.02 20.18
CA ILE A 197 23.08 -7.72 20.21
C ILE A 197 23.98 -7.66 21.44
N VAL A 198 25.28 -7.60 21.20
CA VAL A 198 26.29 -7.51 22.25
C VAL A 198 26.82 -6.10 22.31
N ILE A 199 26.63 -5.43 23.44
CA ILE A 199 27.12 -4.08 23.71
C ILE A 199 28.35 -4.20 24.60
N THR A 200 29.50 -3.70 24.15
CA THR A 200 30.76 -3.80 24.87
C THR A 200 31.32 -2.41 25.16
N GLY A 201 31.68 -2.15 26.42
CA GLY A 201 32.22 -0.86 26.89
C GLY A 201 32.38 -0.86 28.40
N LYS A 202 32.82 0.28 28.97
CA LYS A 202 33.00 0.43 30.43
C LYS A 202 31.69 0.54 31.21
N GLY A 203 30.61 0.91 30.52
CA GLY A 203 29.24 1.01 31.09
C GLY A 203 28.62 -0.35 31.42
N SER A 204 27.44 -0.31 31.97
CA SER A 204 26.69 -1.51 32.35
C SER A 204 25.18 -1.37 32.18
N GLY A 205 24.49 -2.49 32.11
CA GLY A 205 23.03 -2.57 32.12
C GLY A 205 22.34 -2.31 30.78
N ALA A 206 23.03 -1.89 29.71
CA ALA A 206 22.42 -1.73 28.43
C ALA A 206 22.06 -3.06 27.79
N THR A 207 20.85 -3.13 27.25
CA THR A 207 20.37 -4.26 26.45
C THR A 207 19.69 -3.76 25.20
N ALA A 208 19.76 -4.57 24.14
CA ALA A 208 19.11 -4.26 22.89
C ALA A 208 18.69 -5.55 22.17
N GLU A 209 17.71 -5.43 21.33
CA GLU A 209 17.14 -6.52 20.53
C GLU A 209 17.23 -6.20 19.04
N ALA A 210 17.47 -7.22 18.25
CA ALA A 210 17.41 -7.11 16.80
C ALA A 210 15.95 -7.14 16.36
N VAL A 211 15.55 -6.16 15.57
CA VAL A 211 14.23 -6.11 14.96
C VAL A 211 14.38 -6.50 13.50
N HIS A 212 13.57 -7.43 13.06
CA HIS A 212 13.42 -7.77 11.66
C HIS A 212 11.96 -7.88 11.32
N THR A 213 11.61 -7.33 10.20
CA THR A 213 10.29 -7.44 9.60
C THR A 213 10.49 -8.01 8.22
N PHE A 214 9.71 -8.98 7.84
CA PHE A 214 9.74 -9.46 6.47
C PHE A 214 8.33 -9.53 5.91
N ILE A 215 8.26 -9.39 4.62
CA ILE A 215 7.06 -9.61 3.84
C ILE A 215 7.45 -10.49 2.65
N THR A 216 6.65 -11.49 2.39
CA THR A 216 6.80 -12.34 1.22
C THR A 216 5.45 -12.46 0.54
N MET A 217 5.42 -12.15 -0.74
CA MET A 217 4.28 -12.41 -1.61
C MET A 217 4.73 -13.40 -2.67
N ASP A 218 4.20 -14.58 -2.63
CA ASP A 218 4.55 -15.65 -3.54
C ASP A 218 3.35 -16.03 -4.40
N ALA A 219 3.53 -16.11 -5.70
CA ALA A 219 2.56 -16.72 -6.59
C ALA A 219 2.84 -18.22 -6.70
N ALA A 220 1.80 -19.01 -6.68
CA ALA A 220 1.89 -20.41 -7.02
C ALA A 220 2.11 -20.62 -8.54
N TRP A 221 2.33 -21.86 -8.94
CA TRP A 221 2.47 -22.27 -10.32
C TRP A 221 1.39 -21.72 -11.26
N GLY A 222 1.80 -21.25 -12.42
CA GLY A 222 0.92 -20.77 -13.46
C GLY A 222 0.81 -19.26 -13.48
N ASP A 223 -0.41 -18.74 -13.60
CA ASP A 223 -0.67 -17.31 -13.59
C ASP A 223 -0.52 -16.74 -12.16
N PRO A 224 0.49 -15.90 -11.88
CA PRO A 224 0.72 -15.38 -10.54
C PRO A 224 -0.42 -14.51 -10.00
N THR A 225 -1.33 -14.06 -10.85
CA THR A 225 -2.51 -13.28 -10.43
C THR A 225 -3.62 -14.15 -9.84
N GLN A 226 -3.53 -15.47 -9.94
CA GLN A 226 -4.59 -16.40 -9.53
C GLN A 226 -4.39 -16.96 -8.12
N ASN A 227 -3.15 -17.23 -7.74
CA ASN A 227 -2.84 -17.83 -6.45
C ASN A 227 -1.57 -17.20 -5.88
N MET A 228 -1.69 -16.63 -4.69
CA MET A 228 -0.59 -15.98 -3.97
C MET A 228 -0.58 -16.45 -2.52
N ALA A 229 0.57 -16.39 -1.89
CA ALA A 229 0.71 -16.52 -0.45
C ALA A 229 1.34 -15.25 0.11
N VAL A 230 0.81 -14.76 1.21
CA VAL A 230 1.37 -13.62 1.93
C VAL A 230 1.74 -14.07 3.33
N VAL A 231 3.02 -14.09 3.64
CA VAL A 231 3.56 -14.33 4.98
C VAL A 231 4.22 -13.05 5.43
N SER A 232 3.77 -12.52 6.56
CA SER A 232 4.27 -11.24 7.04
C SER A 232 4.24 -11.18 8.56
N LYS A 233 5.12 -10.38 9.13
CA LYS A 233 5.22 -10.15 10.57
C LYS A 233 5.49 -8.69 10.86
N LEU A 234 4.80 -8.13 11.82
CA LEU A 234 5.11 -6.85 12.41
C LEU A 234 5.29 -6.97 13.93
N THR A 235 6.08 -6.08 14.48
CA THR A 235 6.03 -5.74 15.91
C THR A 235 5.58 -4.29 15.98
N ASP A 236 4.45 -4.06 16.62
CA ASP A 236 3.82 -2.74 16.67
C ASP A 236 4.73 -1.70 17.34
N ASP A 237 4.86 -0.54 16.71
CA ASP A 237 5.77 0.51 17.18
C ASP A 237 5.36 1.12 18.53
N ALA A 238 4.08 1.08 18.86
CA ALA A 238 3.53 1.71 20.06
C ALA A 238 3.41 0.77 21.25
N THR A 239 3.13 -0.52 21.01
CA THR A 239 2.76 -1.48 22.09
C THR A 239 3.69 -2.67 22.19
N ASP A 240 4.63 -2.83 21.24
CA ASP A 240 5.47 -4.03 21.10
C ASP A 240 4.68 -5.32 20.78
N THR A 241 3.39 -5.23 20.49
CA THR A 241 2.54 -6.37 20.14
C THR A 241 3.04 -7.02 18.84
N GLU A 242 3.23 -8.33 18.87
CA GLU A 242 3.60 -9.11 17.71
C GLU A 242 2.37 -9.52 16.91
N VAL A 243 2.35 -9.23 15.60
CA VAL A 243 1.31 -9.70 14.68
C VAL A 243 1.96 -10.47 13.54
N VAL A 244 1.45 -11.67 13.28
CA VAL A 244 1.91 -12.52 12.17
C VAL A 244 0.74 -12.83 11.26
N PHE A 245 0.95 -12.71 9.97
CA PHE A 245 0.02 -13.10 8.92
C PHE A 245 0.57 -14.33 8.18
N ASP A 246 -0.29 -15.30 7.93
CA ASP A 246 -0.03 -16.42 7.01
C ASP A 246 -1.31 -16.63 6.20
N LEU A 247 -1.35 -16.03 5.01
CA LEU A 247 -2.54 -15.94 4.19
C LEU A 247 -2.31 -16.56 2.82
N THR A 248 -3.27 -17.34 2.39
CA THR A 248 -3.43 -17.76 0.98
C THR A 248 -4.45 -16.86 0.32
N LEU A 249 -4.08 -16.30 -0.83
CA LEU A 249 -4.86 -15.36 -1.61
C LEU A 249 -5.16 -15.94 -2.98
N SER A 250 -6.39 -15.83 -3.45
CA SER A 250 -6.81 -16.34 -4.75
C SER A 250 -7.74 -15.35 -5.44
N GLN A 251 -7.27 -14.74 -6.52
CA GLN A 251 -8.08 -13.86 -7.34
C GLN A 251 -9.21 -14.65 -8.02
N LYS A 252 -10.41 -14.10 -8.00
CA LYS A 252 -11.59 -14.62 -8.66
C LYS A 252 -12.08 -13.63 -9.71
N GLY A 253 -12.01 -13.99 -10.96
CA GLY A 253 -12.46 -13.14 -12.06
C GLY A 253 -11.37 -12.26 -12.68
N ALA A 254 -11.79 -11.29 -13.49
CA ALA A 254 -10.90 -10.41 -14.24
C ALA A 254 -10.23 -9.36 -13.33
N PRO A 255 -9.02 -8.87 -13.68
CA PRO A 255 -8.42 -7.73 -13.01
C PRO A 255 -9.26 -6.47 -13.21
N PHE A 256 -9.20 -5.59 -12.24
CA PHE A 256 -9.76 -4.25 -12.26
C PHE A 256 -8.74 -3.29 -12.87
N VAL A 257 -9.04 -2.75 -14.02
CA VAL A 257 -8.12 -1.87 -14.76
C VAL A 257 -8.47 -0.42 -14.43
N VAL A 258 -7.68 0.20 -13.57
CA VAL A 258 -7.94 1.58 -13.08
C VAL A 258 -7.99 2.55 -14.25
N TRP A 259 -8.88 3.55 -14.20
CA TRP A 259 -9.22 4.48 -15.29
C TRP A 259 -9.71 3.79 -16.58
N GLY A 260 -10.06 2.51 -16.51
CA GLY A 260 -10.50 1.71 -17.65
C GLY A 260 -9.40 1.33 -18.65
N THR A 261 -8.28 2.03 -18.64
CA THR A 261 -7.13 1.78 -19.53
C THR A 261 -5.89 1.25 -18.80
N GLY A 262 -5.82 1.44 -17.48
CA GLY A 262 -4.69 1.05 -16.66
C GLY A 262 -3.51 2.02 -16.69
N VAL A 263 -3.68 3.21 -17.24
CA VAL A 263 -2.62 4.21 -17.28
C VAL A 263 -3.17 5.63 -17.22
N THR A 264 -2.51 6.48 -16.44
CA THR A 264 -2.66 7.93 -16.53
C THR A 264 -1.30 8.55 -16.84
N GLN A 265 -1.31 9.54 -17.72
CA GLN A 265 -0.09 10.25 -18.07
C GLN A 265 0.06 11.48 -17.19
N ILE A 266 1.04 11.44 -16.28
CA ILE A 266 1.30 12.51 -15.32
C ILE A 266 2.18 13.61 -15.92
N LEU A 267 3.11 13.24 -16.81
CA LEU A 267 3.98 14.18 -17.53
C LEU A 267 3.74 14.10 -19.03
N PRO A 268 4.04 15.20 -19.79
CA PRO A 268 4.06 15.13 -21.24
C PRO A 268 5.02 14.06 -21.74
N PRO A 269 4.74 13.39 -22.89
CA PRO A 269 5.65 12.42 -23.46
C PRO A 269 7.03 13.05 -23.67
N ALA A 270 8.03 12.48 -23.01
CA ALA A 270 9.42 12.82 -23.19
C ALA A 270 10.12 11.73 -24.03
N SER A 271 11.29 12.05 -24.57
CA SER A 271 12.16 11.01 -25.15
C SER A 271 12.68 10.13 -24.02
N GLY A 272 12.17 8.91 -23.90
CA GLY A 272 12.55 7.99 -22.84
C GLY A 272 11.54 6.85 -22.66
N SER A 273 11.74 6.06 -21.60
CA SER A 273 10.80 5.02 -21.22
C SER A 273 9.45 5.64 -20.86
N HIS A 274 8.35 5.03 -21.33
CA HIS A 274 6.99 5.42 -20.96
C HIS A 274 6.73 5.32 -19.46
N LEU A 275 7.49 4.48 -18.75
CA LEU A 275 7.45 4.35 -17.29
C LEU A 275 7.97 5.60 -16.57
N GLN A 276 8.70 6.48 -17.23
CA GLN A 276 9.19 7.73 -16.66
C GLN A 276 8.16 8.88 -16.75
N THR A 277 7.04 8.68 -17.43
CA THR A 277 6.06 9.74 -17.69
C THR A 277 4.63 9.34 -17.36
N GLY A 278 4.32 8.05 -17.35
CA GLY A 278 2.99 7.50 -17.06
C GLY A 278 2.99 6.73 -15.75
N ASN A 279 1.85 6.73 -15.08
CA ASN A 279 1.55 5.87 -13.96
C ASN A 279 0.61 4.76 -14.42
N TYR A 280 1.03 3.51 -14.22
CA TYR A 280 0.30 2.31 -14.60
C TYR A 280 -0.32 1.69 -13.36
N TYR A 281 -1.59 1.28 -13.46
CA TYR A 281 -2.32 0.84 -12.29
C TYR A 281 -3.42 -0.17 -12.63
N TYR A 282 -3.37 -1.32 -12.00
CA TYR A 282 -4.47 -2.27 -11.96
C TYR A 282 -4.64 -2.83 -10.54
N SER A 283 -5.81 -3.37 -10.27
CA SER A 283 -6.12 -4.00 -9.00
C SER A 283 -6.68 -5.41 -9.21
N LEU A 284 -6.51 -6.24 -8.20
CA LEU A 284 -7.21 -7.49 -8.04
C LEU A 284 -8.27 -7.27 -6.96
N THR A 285 -9.54 -7.20 -7.35
CA THR A 285 -10.61 -6.70 -6.49
C THR A 285 -11.52 -7.78 -5.93
N ASN A 286 -11.27 -9.04 -6.30
CA ASN A 286 -12.05 -10.17 -5.83
C ASN A 286 -11.11 -11.28 -5.36
N VAL A 287 -10.25 -10.93 -4.39
CA VAL A 287 -9.25 -11.85 -3.85
C VAL A 287 -9.83 -12.55 -2.64
N ALA A 288 -10.13 -13.84 -2.78
CA ALA A 288 -10.51 -14.68 -1.64
C ALA A 288 -9.27 -14.95 -0.79
N ALA A 289 -9.35 -14.61 0.48
CA ALA A 289 -8.30 -14.83 1.46
C ALA A 289 -8.71 -15.89 2.48
N SER A 290 -7.75 -16.72 2.88
CA SER A 290 -7.88 -17.66 4.00
C SER A 290 -6.52 -17.90 4.64
N GLY A 291 -6.50 -18.24 5.91
CA GLY A 291 -5.26 -18.51 6.65
C GLY A 291 -5.37 -18.10 8.10
N THR A 292 -4.29 -17.60 8.67
CA THR A 292 -4.24 -17.22 10.09
C THR A 292 -3.71 -15.81 10.30
N ILE A 293 -4.23 -15.17 11.36
CA ILE A 293 -3.60 -14.01 12.00
C ILE A 293 -3.22 -14.45 13.41
N THR A 294 -2.00 -14.16 13.84
CA THR A 294 -1.57 -14.39 15.23
C THR A 294 -1.28 -13.03 15.87
N ILE A 295 -1.86 -12.77 17.03
CA ILE A 295 -1.64 -11.54 17.82
C ILE A 295 -1.09 -11.96 19.18
N ASP A 296 0.16 -11.64 19.52
CA ASP A 296 0.84 -12.04 20.77
C ASP A 296 0.67 -13.53 21.09
N GLY A 297 0.73 -14.39 20.08
CA GLY A 297 0.60 -15.84 20.21
C GLY A 297 -0.85 -16.36 20.18
N GLU A 298 -1.85 -15.51 20.22
CA GLU A 298 -3.25 -15.91 20.00
C GLU A 298 -3.53 -16.04 18.50
N ILE A 299 -4.00 -17.23 18.08
CA ILE A 299 -4.21 -17.56 16.66
C ILE A 299 -5.68 -17.41 16.30
N PHE A 300 -5.95 -16.71 15.21
CA PHE A 300 -7.26 -16.52 14.60
C PHE A 300 -7.26 -17.14 13.21
N GLU A 301 -8.07 -18.18 13.00
CA GLU A 301 -8.40 -18.66 11.65
C GLU A 301 -9.27 -17.64 10.96
N VAL A 302 -8.83 -17.13 9.81
CA VAL A 302 -9.50 -16.05 9.12
C VAL A 302 -9.86 -16.41 7.68
N THR A 303 -10.96 -15.81 7.23
CA THR A 303 -11.33 -15.75 5.82
C THR A 303 -11.77 -14.35 5.45
N GLY A 304 -11.70 -14.01 4.17
CA GLY A 304 -12.15 -12.70 3.73
C GLY A 304 -12.18 -12.53 2.23
N LYS A 305 -12.67 -11.37 1.82
CA LYS A 305 -12.56 -10.84 0.47
C LYS A 305 -11.66 -9.61 0.56
N THR A 306 -10.56 -9.66 -0.15
CA THR A 306 -9.50 -8.67 -0.07
C THR A 306 -9.24 -8.03 -1.42
N TRP A 307 -8.36 -7.06 -1.44
CA TRP A 307 -8.01 -6.24 -2.59
C TRP A 307 -6.49 -6.16 -2.71
N MET A 308 -5.96 -6.13 -3.90
CA MET A 308 -4.54 -5.89 -4.14
C MET A 308 -4.37 -4.85 -5.23
N ASP A 309 -3.60 -3.82 -4.96
CA ASP A 309 -3.19 -2.82 -5.91
C ASP A 309 -1.76 -3.08 -6.39
N HIS A 310 -1.56 -2.97 -7.70
CA HIS A 310 -0.24 -2.92 -8.29
C HIS A 310 -0.12 -1.67 -9.16
N GLU A 311 0.81 -0.83 -8.76
CA GLU A 311 1.03 0.45 -9.42
C GLU A 311 2.50 0.63 -9.71
N TYR A 312 2.84 1.10 -10.91
CA TYR A 312 4.22 1.25 -11.35
C TYR A 312 4.38 2.39 -12.35
N GLY A 313 5.58 2.97 -12.38
CA GLY A 313 5.91 4.08 -13.26
C GLY A 313 6.17 5.38 -12.52
N PHE A 314 5.79 6.51 -13.10
CA PHE A 314 6.05 7.82 -12.53
C PHE A 314 4.95 8.24 -11.55
N PHE A 315 5.35 8.46 -10.31
CA PHE A 315 4.45 8.87 -9.22
C PHE A 315 5.01 10.08 -8.46
N GLY A 316 5.04 11.23 -9.14
CA GLY A 316 5.55 12.48 -8.57
C GLY A 316 7.05 12.49 -8.26
N THR A 317 7.49 13.54 -7.60
CA THR A 317 8.88 13.72 -7.15
C THR A 317 8.92 14.03 -5.66
N ALA A 318 10.12 13.98 -5.06
CA ALA A 318 10.29 14.36 -3.66
C ALA A 318 9.90 15.82 -3.39
N GLN A 319 10.08 16.72 -4.39
CA GLN A 319 9.73 18.14 -4.29
C GLN A 319 8.25 18.40 -4.60
N ASN A 320 7.61 17.52 -5.33
CA ASN A 320 6.20 17.59 -5.67
C ASN A 320 5.57 16.19 -5.54
N PRO A 321 5.36 15.71 -4.31
CA PRO A 321 4.74 14.42 -4.08
C PRO A 321 3.28 14.44 -4.56
N VAL A 322 2.84 13.33 -5.12
CA VAL A 322 1.42 13.15 -5.41
C VAL A 322 0.68 13.01 -4.07
N LYS A 323 -0.45 13.71 -3.96
CA LYS A 323 -1.37 13.63 -2.84
C LYS A 323 -2.73 13.19 -3.35
N TRP A 324 -3.47 12.41 -2.55
CA TRP A 324 -4.73 11.83 -3.00
C TRP A 324 -5.70 11.56 -1.86
N ILE A 325 -6.94 11.37 -2.25
CA ILE A 325 -8.02 10.80 -1.46
C ILE A 325 -8.61 9.66 -2.30
N LEU A 326 -8.71 8.47 -1.72
CA LEU A 326 -9.19 7.29 -2.39
C LEU A 326 -10.26 6.59 -1.56
N GLN A 327 -11.28 6.04 -2.21
CA GLN A 327 -12.23 5.11 -1.63
C GLN A 327 -12.36 3.90 -2.54
N ASN A 328 -12.10 2.71 -1.99
CA ASN A 328 -12.36 1.43 -2.63
C ASN A 328 -13.58 0.77 -1.98
N ALA A 329 -14.40 0.10 -2.76
CA ALA A 329 -15.47 -0.76 -2.24
C ALA A 329 -15.60 -2.06 -3.01
N GLN A 330 -15.93 -3.10 -2.26
CA GLN A 330 -16.35 -4.41 -2.76
C GLN A 330 -17.77 -4.67 -2.27
N LEU A 331 -18.75 -4.44 -3.14
CA LEU A 331 -20.15 -4.56 -2.79
C LEU A 331 -20.60 -6.03 -2.75
N ASP A 332 -21.58 -6.32 -1.92
CA ASP A 332 -22.15 -7.67 -1.74
C ASP A 332 -22.88 -8.19 -2.99
N ASN A 333 -23.28 -7.27 -3.88
CA ASN A 333 -23.85 -7.61 -5.20
C ASN A 333 -22.81 -7.95 -6.27
N GLY A 334 -21.52 -8.00 -5.90
CA GLY A 334 -20.42 -8.38 -6.77
C GLY A 334 -19.74 -7.23 -7.52
N TRP A 335 -20.24 -6.01 -7.43
CA TRP A 335 -19.57 -4.83 -7.99
C TRP A 335 -18.36 -4.44 -7.14
N SER A 336 -17.33 -3.96 -7.82
CA SER A 336 -16.17 -3.30 -7.20
C SER A 336 -16.03 -1.89 -7.75
N LEU A 337 -15.61 -0.94 -6.94
CA LEU A 337 -15.36 0.42 -7.39
C LEU A 337 -14.15 1.04 -6.71
N SER A 338 -13.55 1.99 -7.39
CA SER A 338 -12.48 2.83 -6.88
C SER A 338 -12.69 4.28 -7.31
N ASN A 339 -12.65 5.19 -6.36
CA ASN A 339 -12.64 6.62 -6.57
C ASN A 339 -11.26 7.17 -6.25
N HIS A 340 -10.54 7.65 -7.26
CA HIS A 340 -9.23 8.28 -7.11
C HIS A 340 -9.36 9.80 -7.28
N TYR A 341 -9.23 10.53 -6.18
CA TYR A 341 -9.22 11.98 -6.19
C TYR A 341 -7.81 12.51 -5.93
N VAL A 342 -7.06 12.74 -7.02
CA VAL A 342 -5.69 13.27 -6.93
C VAL A 342 -5.73 14.77 -6.73
N LEU A 343 -4.96 15.26 -5.73
CA LEU A 343 -4.84 16.68 -5.40
C LEU A 343 -3.81 17.36 -6.34
N ALA A 344 -4.14 17.41 -7.62
CA ALA A 344 -3.32 17.99 -8.68
C ALA A 344 -4.21 18.62 -9.77
N GLY A 345 -3.63 19.34 -10.73
CA GLY A 345 -4.38 19.87 -11.88
C GLY A 345 -5.49 20.88 -11.54
N GLY A 346 -5.43 21.49 -10.36
CA GLY A 346 -6.46 22.42 -9.89
C GLY A 346 -7.39 21.83 -8.82
N ASN A 347 -7.38 20.52 -8.62
CA ASN A 347 -8.08 19.89 -7.51
C ASN A 347 -7.46 20.33 -6.18
N LYS A 348 -8.33 20.66 -5.23
CA LYS A 348 -7.93 21.06 -3.88
C LYS A 348 -8.48 20.07 -2.88
N ARG A 349 -7.86 20.02 -1.72
CA ARG A 349 -8.43 19.33 -0.58
C ARG A 349 -9.84 19.88 -0.32
N PRO A 350 -10.91 19.04 -0.31
CA PRO A 350 -12.27 19.53 -0.04
C PRO A 350 -12.39 20.05 1.39
N ASN A 351 -13.29 21.00 1.61
CA ASN A 351 -13.75 21.30 2.96
C ASN A 351 -14.75 20.22 3.43
N PRO A 352 -14.90 20.00 4.73
CA PRO A 352 -15.94 19.09 5.24
C PRO A 352 -17.33 19.47 4.73
N GLY A 353 -18.06 18.51 4.15
CA GLY A 353 -19.38 18.72 3.57
C GLY A 353 -19.40 19.41 2.19
N GLU A 354 -18.23 19.72 1.63
CA GLU A 354 -18.11 20.28 0.28
C GLU A 354 -18.17 19.18 -0.78
N PRO A 355 -19.18 19.16 -1.66
CA PRO A 355 -19.21 18.23 -2.77
C PRO A 355 -18.20 18.62 -3.84
N VAL A 356 -17.35 17.66 -4.23
CA VAL A 356 -16.34 17.85 -5.28
C VAL A 356 -16.53 16.83 -6.40
N PRO A 357 -16.42 17.23 -7.68
CA PRO A 357 -16.48 16.30 -8.79
C PRO A 357 -15.28 15.37 -8.79
N CYS A 358 -15.51 14.10 -9.08
CA CYS A 358 -14.51 13.07 -9.16
C CYS A 358 -14.78 12.14 -10.35
N GLU A 359 -13.88 11.20 -10.58
CA GLU A 359 -14.04 10.14 -11.56
C GLU A 359 -13.99 8.79 -10.85
N VAL A 360 -14.98 7.94 -11.13
CA VAL A 360 -15.11 6.64 -10.48
C VAL A 360 -14.91 5.55 -11.52
N THR A 361 -13.98 4.64 -11.24
CA THR A 361 -13.82 3.39 -11.98
C THR A 361 -14.65 2.31 -11.30
N LEU A 362 -15.42 1.55 -12.07
CA LEU A 362 -16.25 0.44 -11.57
C LEU A 362 -16.00 -0.81 -12.39
N GLN A 363 -16.19 -1.95 -11.74
CA GLN A 363 -16.20 -3.27 -12.38
C GLN A 363 -17.47 -4.01 -11.98
N ASP A 364 -18.16 -4.56 -12.96
CA ASP A 364 -19.31 -5.42 -12.71
C ASP A 364 -18.90 -6.87 -12.36
N PRO A 365 -19.84 -7.73 -11.93
CA PRO A 365 -19.55 -9.12 -11.61
C PRO A 365 -18.99 -9.95 -12.78
N GLU A 366 -19.26 -9.53 -14.02
CA GLU A 366 -18.78 -10.15 -15.26
C GLU A 366 -17.39 -9.64 -15.66
N GLY A 367 -16.84 -8.68 -14.90
CA GLY A 367 -15.52 -8.09 -15.11
C GLY A 367 -15.48 -7.01 -16.19
N GLN A 368 -16.63 -6.43 -16.58
CA GLN A 368 -16.66 -5.26 -17.45
C GLN A 368 -16.31 -4.01 -16.66
N MET A 369 -15.52 -3.13 -17.28
CA MET A 369 -15.06 -1.89 -16.67
C MET A 369 -15.89 -0.71 -17.11
N TYR A 370 -16.12 0.22 -16.20
CA TYR A 370 -16.79 1.49 -16.43
C TYR A 370 -16.00 2.62 -15.81
N VAL A 371 -15.96 3.78 -16.45
CA VAL A 371 -15.40 5.01 -15.91
C VAL A 371 -16.45 6.11 -16.07
N VAL A 372 -16.88 6.65 -14.97
CA VAL A 372 -18.00 7.60 -14.95
C VAL A 372 -17.71 8.77 -14.02
N PRO A 373 -18.32 9.94 -14.27
CA PRO A 373 -18.26 11.04 -13.32
C PRO A 373 -19.03 10.68 -12.04
N GLY A 374 -18.50 11.17 -10.91
CA GLY A 374 -19.11 11.10 -9.60
C GLY A 374 -18.96 12.41 -8.85
N VAL A 375 -19.58 12.48 -7.68
CA VAL A 375 -19.42 13.57 -6.73
C VAL A 375 -19.05 12.97 -5.38
N MET A 376 -17.92 13.38 -4.85
CA MET A 376 -17.45 12.98 -3.53
C MET A 376 -17.67 14.11 -2.53
N THR A 377 -18.17 13.76 -1.36
CA THR A 377 -18.28 14.67 -0.20
C THR A 377 -17.53 14.07 0.97
N ALA A 378 -16.53 14.78 1.46
CA ALA A 378 -15.74 14.36 2.62
C ALA A 378 -16.37 14.86 3.91
N GLU A 379 -16.49 14.00 4.91
CA GLU A 379 -17.18 14.28 6.17
C GLU A 379 -16.37 13.82 7.39
N ARG A 380 -16.82 14.18 8.57
CA ARG A 380 -16.25 13.80 9.86
C ARG A 380 -14.72 13.96 9.92
N PRO A 381 -14.20 15.21 9.89
CA PRO A 381 -12.77 15.46 10.01
C PRO A 381 -12.24 14.97 11.36
N TRP A 382 -11.07 14.35 11.33
CA TRP A 382 -10.36 13.84 12.50
C TRP A 382 -8.90 14.27 12.43
N THR A 383 -8.41 14.86 13.51
CA THR A 383 -6.99 15.25 13.60
C THR A 383 -6.20 14.11 14.22
N SER A 384 -5.22 13.59 13.51
CA SER A 384 -4.31 12.58 14.06
C SER A 384 -3.55 13.13 15.27
N PRO A 385 -3.56 12.42 16.39
CA PRO A 385 -2.75 12.80 17.54
C PRO A 385 -1.24 12.61 17.30
N ALA A 386 -0.86 11.78 16.35
CA ALA A 386 0.52 11.48 16.03
C ALA A 386 1.16 12.53 15.12
N SER A 387 0.51 12.88 14.02
CA SER A 387 1.06 13.79 13.00
C SER A 387 0.48 15.21 13.04
N GLY A 388 -0.70 15.38 13.63
CA GLY A 388 -1.48 16.61 13.53
C GLY A 388 -2.18 16.81 12.18
N VAL A 389 -2.07 15.85 11.27
CA VAL A 389 -2.79 15.89 9.98
C VAL A 389 -4.27 15.67 10.23
N VAL A 390 -5.11 16.42 9.52
CA VAL A 390 -6.56 16.23 9.56
C VAL A 390 -6.96 15.31 8.43
N TYR A 391 -7.54 14.17 8.72
CA TYR A 391 -8.13 13.21 7.78
C TYR A 391 -9.65 13.29 7.82
N TYR A 392 -10.32 12.69 6.85
CA TYR A 392 -11.77 12.52 6.84
C TYR A 392 -12.09 11.05 7.08
N LEU A 393 -12.98 10.77 8.01
CA LEU A 393 -13.33 9.40 8.39
C LEU A 393 -14.58 8.88 7.67
N ASP A 394 -15.38 9.77 7.09
CA ASP A 394 -16.57 9.42 6.34
C ASP A 394 -16.55 10.11 4.97
N TYR A 395 -17.14 9.44 3.99
CA TYR A 395 -17.34 9.98 2.64
C TYR A 395 -18.70 9.58 2.11
N GLN A 396 -19.34 10.49 1.39
CA GLN A 396 -20.44 10.15 0.50
C GLN A 396 -19.93 10.20 -0.95
N LEU A 397 -20.26 9.19 -1.73
CA LEU A 397 -19.96 9.10 -3.15
C LEU A 397 -21.25 8.95 -3.93
N ASP A 398 -21.60 9.95 -4.73
CA ASP A 398 -22.76 9.96 -5.63
C ASP A 398 -22.28 9.62 -7.05
N ILE A 399 -22.88 8.61 -7.67
CA ILE A 399 -22.56 8.14 -9.01
C ILE A 399 -23.86 8.13 -9.82
N ALA A 400 -24.26 9.29 -10.30
CA ALA A 400 -25.54 9.48 -10.97
C ALA A 400 -25.76 8.53 -12.15
N GLY A 401 -24.71 8.22 -12.92
CA GLY A 401 -24.80 7.27 -14.05
C GLY A 401 -25.19 5.86 -13.64
N PHE A 402 -25.06 5.50 -12.38
CA PHE A 402 -25.43 4.19 -11.83
C PHE A 402 -26.61 4.27 -10.85
N ASP A 403 -27.26 5.44 -10.71
CA ASP A 403 -28.29 5.64 -9.69
C ASP A 403 -27.80 5.11 -8.32
N ALA A 404 -26.62 5.60 -7.91
CA ALA A 404 -25.91 5.08 -6.73
C ALA A 404 -25.49 6.23 -5.81
N VAL A 405 -25.72 6.02 -4.51
CA VAL A 405 -25.20 6.84 -3.42
C VAL A 405 -24.64 5.92 -2.36
N LEU A 406 -23.33 5.96 -2.17
CA LEU A 406 -22.61 5.12 -1.23
C LEU A 406 -21.97 5.98 -0.13
N ASN A 407 -22.13 5.54 1.11
CA ASN A 407 -21.52 6.15 2.28
C ASN A 407 -20.40 5.23 2.77
N PHE A 408 -19.19 5.76 2.79
CA PHE A 408 -18.03 5.10 3.39
C PHE A 408 -17.87 5.61 4.81
N LYS A 409 -17.67 4.69 5.76
CA LYS A 409 -17.47 5.02 7.17
C LYS A 409 -16.29 4.24 7.73
N ALA A 410 -15.26 4.94 8.16
CA ALA A 410 -14.13 4.31 8.83
C ALA A 410 -14.58 3.58 10.10
N LEU A 411 -14.18 2.31 10.24
CA LEU A 411 -14.56 1.47 11.38
C LEU A 411 -13.74 1.78 12.63
N LEU A 412 -12.57 2.40 12.45
CA LEU A 412 -11.74 2.94 13.53
C LEU A 412 -11.22 4.32 13.08
N ALA A 413 -11.07 5.26 14.01
CA ALA A 413 -10.60 6.59 13.67
C ALA A 413 -9.07 6.62 13.44
N ASP A 414 -8.31 6.00 14.32
CA ASP A 414 -6.86 6.01 14.29
C ASP A 414 -6.34 4.82 13.47
N GLN A 415 -6.09 5.08 12.19
CA GLN A 415 -5.52 4.13 11.23
C GLN A 415 -4.46 4.83 10.36
N GLU A 416 -3.77 5.79 10.97
CA GLU A 416 -2.66 6.49 10.34
C GLU A 416 -1.35 5.77 10.59
N PHE A 417 -0.44 5.81 9.63
CA PHE A 417 0.93 5.42 9.85
C PHE A 417 1.94 6.33 9.13
N PRO A 418 3.17 6.39 9.67
CA PRO A 418 4.20 7.27 9.15
C PRO A 418 4.79 6.74 7.84
N LEU A 419 5.09 7.68 6.94
CA LEU A 419 5.92 7.49 5.77
C LEU A 419 7.24 8.25 5.94
N PRO A 420 8.30 7.92 5.19
CA PRO A 420 9.52 8.73 5.17
C PRO A 420 9.31 10.19 4.78
N THR A 421 8.21 10.50 4.09
CA THR A 421 7.90 11.83 3.54
C THR A 421 6.64 12.45 4.14
N GLY A 422 6.11 11.93 5.22
CA GLY A 422 4.88 12.41 5.85
C GLY A 422 4.12 11.29 6.55
N SER A 423 2.84 11.26 6.39
CA SER A 423 1.97 10.20 6.88
C SER A 423 0.83 9.92 5.90
N ILE A 424 0.27 8.74 5.99
CA ILE A 424 -0.86 8.30 5.19
C ILE A 424 -1.91 7.69 6.12
N TYR A 425 -3.17 7.84 5.78
CA TYR A 425 -4.27 7.16 6.44
C TYR A 425 -4.71 6.00 5.55
N GLU A 426 -4.73 4.81 6.12
CA GLU A 426 -5.15 3.57 5.47
C GLU A 426 -6.17 2.87 6.35
N GLY A 427 -7.44 2.95 5.98
CA GLY A 427 -8.49 2.58 6.90
C GLY A 427 -9.53 1.62 6.37
N ILE A 428 -9.73 0.50 7.12
CA ILE A 428 -10.91 -0.33 6.93
C ILE A 428 -12.18 0.51 7.16
N ALA A 429 -13.13 0.38 6.24
CA ALA A 429 -14.40 1.10 6.27
C ALA A 429 -15.57 0.15 5.90
N SER A 430 -16.78 0.56 6.20
CA SER A 430 -17.99 0.03 5.56
C SER A 430 -18.33 0.87 4.32
N ALA A 431 -19.01 0.26 3.36
CA ALA A 431 -19.65 0.94 2.24
C ALA A 431 -21.12 0.56 2.22
N GLU A 432 -22.01 1.52 2.43
CA GLU A 432 -23.44 1.28 2.56
C GLU A 432 -24.26 2.37 1.84
N GLY A 433 -25.40 2.01 1.29
CA GLY A 433 -26.26 2.99 0.63
C GLY A 433 -27.18 2.38 -0.40
N SER A 434 -27.20 2.95 -1.60
CA SER A 434 -27.92 2.43 -2.75
C SER A 434 -27.00 2.28 -3.96
N PHE A 435 -27.27 1.28 -4.77
CA PHE A 435 -26.60 1.04 -6.05
C PHE A 435 -27.61 0.49 -7.06
N GLN A 436 -27.72 1.11 -8.22
CA GLN A 436 -28.76 0.84 -9.23
C GLN A 436 -30.17 0.93 -8.62
N GLY A 437 -30.40 1.95 -7.79
CA GLY A 437 -31.69 2.18 -7.14
C GLY A 437 -32.08 1.16 -6.07
N LYS A 438 -31.17 0.24 -5.69
CA LYS A 438 -31.42 -0.80 -4.69
C LYS A 438 -30.50 -0.62 -3.48
N PRO A 439 -30.92 -1.04 -2.27
CA PRO A 439 -30.01 -1.08 -1.13
C PRO A 439 -28.76 -1.88 -1.45
N ALA A 440 -27.60 -1.35 -1.08
CA ALA A 440 -26.31 -1.95 -1.28
C ALA A 440 -25.45 -1.82 -0.02
N SER A 441 -24.65 -2.86 0.24
CA SER A 441 -23.67 -2.90 1.32
C SER A 441 -22.41 -3.61 0.83
N GLY A 442 -21.34 -3.44 1.56
CA GLY A 442 -20.06 -4.09 1.27
C GLY A 442 -18.95 -3.62 2.19
N THR A 443 -17.76 -4.14 1.93
CA THR A 443 -16.54 -3.66 2.57
C THR A 443 -15.98 -2.46 1.82
N GLY A 444 -15.45 -1.50 2.57
CA GLY A 444 -14.81 -0.30 2.03
C GLY A 444 -13.40 -0.14 2.56
N TRP A 445 -12.63 0.68 1.87
CA TRP A 445 -11.32 1.16 2.28
C TRP A 445 -11.21 2.65 2.00
N ILE A 446 -10.62 3.39 2.94
CA ILE A 446 -10.38 4.82 2.81
C ILE A 446 -8.88 5.05 2.90
N GLU A 447 -8.32 5.69 1.87
CA GLU A 447 -6.90 6.03 1.81
C GLU A 447 -6.72 7.53 1.59
N GLN A 448 -5.78 8.15 2.31
CA GLN A 448 -5.55 9.58 2.23
C GLN A 448 -4.08 9.93 2.44
N ALA A 449 -3.44 10.51 1.45
CA ALA A 449 -2.15 11.19 1.55
C ALA A 449 -2.39 12.71 1.42
N LEU A 450 -2.40 13.44 2.54
CA LEU A 450 -2.87 14.84 2.59
C LEU A 450 -1.76 15.84 2.97
#